data_23969b6919ad0481cbbcc9c52d4e13f2
#
_entry.id   23969b6919ad0481cbbcc9c52d4e13f2
#
_cell.length_a   1.000
_cell.length_b   1.000
_cell.length_c   1.000
_cell.angle_alpha   90.00
_cell.angle_beta   90.00
_cell.angle_gamma   90.00
#
_symmetry.space_group_name_H-M   'P 1'
#
loop_
_entity.id
_entity.type
_entity.pdbx_description
1 polymer ?
#
loop_
_entity_poly.entity_id
_entity_poly.type
_entity_poly.pdbx_seq_one_letter_code
_entity_poly.pdbx_strand_id
1 'polypeptide(L)'
;MISWIIAIGVLVGMADSLTGNHFGVGESFQRGFRLIGSMMISMAGIMALAPVIANWIAPLILPFFRQMNMDPSIVSILMGNDMGGYQMAKSLAEDPMVGMMLGGITAGMFGGTLTFSIPLGFSLIQGEARKSFSKGMLIGIGCIPVGSIAGGLMLGIAPSKVLWNNIPVLFLTVLIVLGFVCMQDRLVKIMEIFGKIIEWTGTIGIGIGAFTYLTGIVVIPGMLPIMDTMQTVCGMTVTMIGMFPVLEIFRRVFQSLLDHIGNLVGMGADGCSGIIFTLASAAPVFPMLNDMNETGAILNAAWIVGCAATFGSQMGLIMSIGSEYIPAFLTAKFACGFTALAAAIFYTWHGKKNKTKN
;
A
#
# COMPACT_ATOMS: atom_id res chain seq x y z
N MET A 1 -12.56 -12.45 14.32
CA MET A 1 -13.74 -12.09 13.51
C MET A 1 -13.37 -11.93 12.02
N ILE A 2 -12.40 -11.10 11.65
CA ILE A 2 -11.99 -10.90 10.23
C ILE A 2 -11.55 -12.20 9.55
N SER A 3 -10.76 -13.05 10.23
CA SER A 3 -10.32 -14.34 9.69
C SER A 3 -11.49 -15.27 9.30
N TRP A 4 -12.59 -15.23 10.07
CA TRP A 4 -13.79 -15.99 9.74
C TRP A 4 -14.52 -15.44 8.50
N ILE A 5 -14.56 -14.12 8.34
CA ILE A 5 -15.12 -13.48 7.14
C ILE A 5 -14.33 -13.92 5.90
N ILE A 6 -13.01 -13.90 5.99
CA ILE A 6 -12.11 -14.36 4.93
C ILE A 6 -12.33 -15.85 4.63
N ALA A 7 -12.38 -16.69 5.66
CA ALA A 7 -12.61 -18.12 5.51
C ALA A 7 -13.96 -18.43 4.82
N ILE A 8 -15.02 -17.72 5.21
CA ILE A 8 -16.33 -17.82 4.52
C ILE A 8 -16.20 -17.37 3.07
N GLY A 9 -15.48 -16.28 2.81
CA GLY A 9 -15.19 -15.82 1.43
C GLY A 9 -14.49 -16.87 0.58
N VAL A 10 -13.50 -17.61 1.16
CA VAL A 10 -12.84 -18.74 0.47
C VAL A 10 -13.88 -19.80 0.08
N LEU A 11 -14.75 -20.21 1.02
CA LEU A 11 -15.75 -21.28 0.76
C LEU A 11 -16.78 -20.85 -0.30
N VAL A 12 -17.26 -19.62 -0.20
CA VAL A 12 -18.24 -19.08 -1.18
C VAL A 12 -17.61 -18.95 -2.56
N GLY A 13 -16.39 -18.39 -2.65
CA GLY A 13 -15.68 -18.27 -3.91
C GLY A 13 -15.33 -19.62 -4.54
N MET A 14 -14.92 -20.59 -3.73
CA MET A 14 -14.70 -21.97 -4.17
C MET A 14 -15.99 -22.62 -4.70
N ALA A 15 -17.09 -22.51 -3.96
CA ALA A 15 -18.36 -23.10 -4.36
C ALA A 15 -18.87 -22.52 -5.70
N ASP A 16 -18.82 -21.19 -5.88
CA ASP A 16 -19.20 -20.54 -7.12
C ASP A 16 -18.28 -20.93 -8.28
N SER A 17 -16.97 -21.04 -8.04
CA SER A 17 -16.00 -21.50 -9.04
C SER A 17 -16.28 -22.93 -9.53
N LEU A 18 -16.68 -23.84 -8.63
CA LEU A 18 -17.03 -25.22 -8.96
C LEU A 18 -18.36 -25.35 -9.71
N THR A 19 -19.31 -24.44 -9.46
CA THR A 19 -20.65 -24.46 -10.09
C THR A 19 -20.70 -23.69 -11.41
N GLY A 20 -19.56 -23.26 -11.96
CA GLY A 20 -19.50 -22.59 -13.26
C GLY A 20 -19.51 -21.06 -13.16
N ASN A 21 -19.18 -20.50 -12.00
CA ASN A 21 -19.03 -19.06 -11.77
C ASN A 21 -20.32 -18.25 -12.06
N HIS A 22 -21.47 -18.78 -11.68
CA HIS A 22 -22.77 -18.14 -11.92
C HIS A 22 -22.94 -16.80 -11.24
N PHE A 23 -22.30 -16.62 -10.08
CA PHE A 23 -22.35 -15.38 -9.30
C PHE A 23 -21.14 -14.47 -9.55
N GLY A 24 -20.14 -14.87 -10.35
CA GLY A 24 -18.93 -14.10 -10.64
C GLY A 24 -18.01 -13.90 -9.43
N VAL A 25 -18.30 -14.56 -8.32
CA VAL A 25 -17.49 -14.52 -7.08
C VAL A 25 -16.35 -15.53 -7.17
N GLY A 26 -16.55 -16.63 -7.90
CA GLY A 26 -15.54 -17.64 -8.20
C GLY A 26 -14.37 -17.09 -9.03
N GLU A 27 -14.62 -16.14 -9.93
CA GLU A 27 -13.56 -15.46 -10.67
C GLU A 27 -12.70 -14.62 -9.73
N SER A 28 -13.30 -13.93 -8.77
CA SER A 28 -12.57 -13.17 -7.73
C SER A 28 -11.69 -14.09 -6.89
N PHE A 29 -12.16 -15.28 -6.52
CA PHE A 29 -11.38 -16.32 -5.84
C PHE A 29 -10.17 -16.75 -6.68
N GLN A 30 -10.36 -17.10 -7.96
CA GLN A 30 -9.27 -17.50 -8.86
C GLN A 30 -8.27 -16.37 -9.10
N ARG A 31 -8.72 -15.10 -9.14
CA ARG A 31 -7.86 -13.93 -9.29
C ARG A 31 -6.84 -13.81 -8.16
N GLY A 32 -7.24 -14.15 -6.92
CA GLY A 32 -6.31 -14.21 -5.79
C GLY A 32 -5.13 -15.14 -6.04
N PHE A 33 -5.37 -16.33 -6.59
CA PHE A 33 -4.30 -17.28 -6.96
C PHE A 33 -3.44 -16.80 -8.12
N ARG A 34 -4.03 -16.19 -9.16
CA ARG A 34 -3.25 -15.72 -10.32
C ARG A 34 -2.19 -14.68 -9.97
N LEU A 35 -2.34 -13.98 -8.85
CA LEU A 35 -1.38 -12.97 -8.40
C LEU A 35 -0.15 -13.56 -7.71
N ILE A 36 -0.15 -14.83 -7.28
CA ILE A 36 0.93 -15.41 -6.49
C ILE A 36 2.29 -15.33 -7.19
N GLY A 37 2.36 -15.60 -8.49
CA GLY A 37 3.61 -15.59 -9.24
C GLY A 37 4.28 -14.21 -9.26
N SER A 38 3.52 -13.18 -9.54
CA SER A 38 4.02 -11.80 -9.54
C SER A 38 4.43 -11.34 -8.14
N MET A 39 3.65 -11.71 -7.13
CA MET A 39 3.98 -11.42 -5.72
C MET A 39 5.26 -12.15 -5.27
N MET A 40 5.47 -13.41 -5.67
CA MET A 40 6.70 -14.14 -5.37
C MET A 40 7.93 -13.41 -5.91
N ILE A 41 7.91 -13.01 -7.19
CA ILE A 41 9.05 -12.33 -7.82
C ILE A 41 9.31 -10.98 -7.18
N SER A 42 8.27 -10.19 -6.92
CA SER A 42 8.44 -8.83 -6.41
C SER A 42 8.74 -8.75 -4.91
N MET A 43 8.27 -9.72 -4.11
CA MET A 43 8.27 -9.61 -2.64
C MET A 43 9.23 -10.59 -1.97
N ALA A 44 9.23 -11.89 -2.34
CA ALA A 44 9.99 -12.90 -1.61
C ALA A 44 11.50 -12.61 -1.61
N GLY A 45 12.04 -12.18 -2.75
CA GLY A 45 13.47 -11.88 -2.87
C GLY A 45 13.90 -10.66 -2.06
N ILE A 46 13.08 -9.59 -2.06
CA ILE A 46 13.39 -8.38 -1.29
C ILE A 46 13.27 -8.63 0.21
N MET A 47 12.27 -9.43 0.62
CA MET A 47 12.13 -9.86 2.01
C MET A 47 13.33 -10.66 2.48
N ALA A 48 13.86 -11.55 1.62
CA ALA A 48 15.04 -12.34 1.93
C ALA A 48 16.31 -11.50 2.06
N LEU A 49 16.48 -10.46 1.24
CA LEU A 49 17.63 -9.54 1.28
C LEU A 49 17.50 -8.43 2.33
N ALA A 50 16.30 -8.14 2.84
CA ALA A 50 16.06 -7.02 3.75
C ALA A 50 17.01 -6.99 4.98
N PRO A 51 17.30 -8.10 5.69
CA PRO A 51 18.27 -8.07 6.80
C PRO A 51 19.70 -7.75 6.34
N VAL A 52 20.10 -8.20 5.16
CA VAL A 52 21.43 -7.93 4.60
C VAL A 52 21.56 -6.43 4.30
N ILE A 53 20.57 -5.87 3.62
CA ILE A 53 20.52 -4.43 3.31
C ILE A 53 20.49 -3.62 4.60
N ALA A 54 19.66 -4.02 5.58
CA ALA A 54 19.60 -3.39 6.89
C ALA A 54 20.97 -3.37 7.58
N ASN A 55 21.68 -4.50 7.60
CA ASN A 55 23.02 -4.60 8.20
C ASN A 55 24.07 -3.72 7.50
N TRP A 56 23.96 -3.55 6.17
CA TRP A 56 24.89 -2.68 5.44
C TRP A 56 24.67 -1.21 5.72
N ILE A 57 23.43 -0.79 5.87
CA ILE A 57 23.11 0.62 6.11
C ILE A 57 23.07 0.98 7.60
N ALA A 58 22.91 0.01 8.50
CA ALA A 58 22.82 0.22 9.94
C ALA A 58 23.99 1.05 10.52
N PRO A 59 25.28 0.78 10.21
CA PRO A 59 26.40 1.55 10.75
C PRO A 59 26.34 3.04 10.38
N LEU A 60 25.73 3.38 9.25
CA LEU A 60 25.58 4.74 8.76
C LEU A 60 24.42 5.47 9.43
N ILE A 61 23.28 4.77 9.59
CA ILE A 61 22.04 5.41 10.03
C ILE A 61 21.81 5.37 11.54
N LEU A 62 22.22 4.27 12.22
CA LEU A 62 21.99 4.12 13.66
C LEU A 62 22.55 5.27 14.49
N PRO A 63 23.80 5.74 14.29
CA PRO A 63 24.35 6.85 15.09
C PRO A 63 23.52 8.12 14.95
N PHE A 64 23.06 8.42 13.72
CA PHE A 64 22.27 9.61 13.41
C PHE A 64 20.91 9.57 14.11
N PHE A 65 20.15 8.47 13.95
CA PHE A 65 18.81 8.36 14.54
C PHE A 65 18.86 8.27 16.07
N ARG A 66 19.87 7.57 16.63
CA ARG A 66 20.09 7.52 18.08
C ARG A 66 20.36 8.89 18.67
N GLN A 67 21.17 9.71 18.01
CA GLN A 67 21.45 11.08 18.46
C GLN A 67 20.18 11.94 18.48
N MET A 68 19.22 11.65 17.60
CA MET A 68 17.93 12.34 17.53
C MET A 68 16.85 11.71 18.43
N ASN A 69 17.14 10.63 19.17
CA ASN A 69 16.17 9.81 19.89
C ASN A 69 15.00 9.34 18.99
N MET A 70 15.29 9.02 17.73
CA MET A 70 14.33 8.50 16.75
C MET A 70 14.65 7.05 16.43
N ASP A 71 13.62 6.25 16.18
CA ASP A 71 13.81 4.84 15.82
C ASP A 71 14.35 4.70 14.39
N PRO A 72 15.46 3.95 14.19
CA PRO A 72 16.08 3.78 12.87
C PRO A 72 15.21 3.06 11.84
N SER A 73 14.13 2.37 12.28
CA SER A 73 13.18 1.71 11.39
C SER A 73 12.46 2.67 10.43
N ILE A 74 12.56 4.00 10.64
CA ILE A 74 12.04 5.01 9.73
C ILE A 74 12.54 4.83 8.28
N VAL A 75 13.76 4.34 8.09
CA VAL A 75 14.34 4.11 6.74
C VAL A 75 13.53 3.07 5.96
N SER A 76 12.88 2.15 6.66
CA SER A 76 12.04 1.12 6.05
C SER A 76 10.84 1.65 5.26
N ILE A 77 10.38 2.89 5.56
CA ILE A 77 9.24 3.47 4.82
C ILE A 77 9.54 3.69 3.34
N LEU A 78 10.81 3.89 2.97
CA LEU A 78 11.23 4.04 1.59
C LEU A 78 11.33 2.71 0.84
N MET A 79 11.63 1.63 1.57
CA MET A 79 11.77 0.28 0.99
C MET A 79 10.45 -0.47 0.84
N GLY A 80 9.35 0.23 1.05
CA GLY A 80 8.01 -0.32 1.09
C GLY A 80 7.38 -0.56 -0.27
N ASN A 81 8.02 -1.32 -1.17
CA ASN A 81 7.24 -1.98 -2.20
C ASN A 81 6.52 -3.16 -1.55
N ASP A 82 5.33 -2.88 -1.07
CA ASP A 82 4.37 -3.72 -0.37
C ASP A 82 4.87 -4.46 0.89
N MET A 83 6.09 -5.02 0.96
CA MET A 83 6.41 -5.96 2.04
C MET A 83 7.87 -5.93 2.55
N GLY A 84 8.81 -5.39 1.78
CA GLY A 84 10.23 -5.32 2.21
C GLY A 84 10.45 -4.39 3.41
N GLY A 85 9.59 -3.38 3.53
CA GLY A 85 9.65 -2.40 4.63
C GLY A 85 9.53 -3.05 6.01
N TYR A 86 8.62 -4.01 6.20
CA TYR A 86 8.47 -4.67 7.50
C TYR A 86 9.71 -5.48 7.92
N GLN A 87 10.29 -6.26 7.01
CA GLN A 87 11.48 -7.06 7.33
C GLN A 87 12.70 -6.18 7.62
N MET A 88 12.84 -5.07 6.88
CA MET A 88 13.87 -4.08 7.17
C MET A 88 13.63 -3.40 8.52
N ALA A 89 12.40 -2.98 8.81
CA ALA A 89 12.05 -2.40 10.10
C ALA A 89 12.34 -3.37 11.25
N LYS A 90 11.97 -4.65 11.10
CA LYS A 90 12.26 -5.69 12.09
C LYS A 90 13.77 -5.83 12.39
N SER A 91 14.61 -5.59 11.39
CA SER A 91 16.08 -5.66 11.53
C SER A 91 16.70 -4.40 12.14
N LEU A 92 16.05 -3.22 11.99
CA LEU A 92 16.60 -1.93 12.39
C LEU A 92 15.96 -1.35 13.65
N ALA A 93 14.70 -1.74 13.95
CA ALA A 93 13.92 -1.14 15.04
C ALA A 93 14.56 -1.39 16.40
N GLU A 94 14.66 -0.35 17.20
CA GLU A 94 14.99 -0.43 18.62
C GLU A 94 13.73 -0.72 19.46
N ASP A 95 12.57 -0.25 19.02
CA ASP A 95 11.26 -0.59 19.58
C ASP A 95 10.43 -1.36 18.53
N PRO A 96 10.08 -2.64 18.80
CA PRO A 96 9.29 -3.44 17.87
C PRO A 96 7.94 -2.83 17.47
N MET A 97 7.29 -2.08 18.39
CA MET A 97 5.99 -1.42 18.09
C MET A 97 6.18 -0.22 17.15
N VAL A 98 7.26 0.56 17.34
CA VAL A 98 7.63 1.62 16.41
C VAL A 98 8.02 1.04 15.05
N GLY A 99 8.77 -0.06 15.04
CA GLY A 99 9.08 -0.83 13.83
C GLY A 99 7.82 -1.29 13.09
N MET A 100 6.80 -1.77 13.83
CA MET A 100 5.51 -2.14 13.26
C MET A 100 4.75 -0.93 12.70
N MET A 101 4.73 0.19 13.43
CA MET A 101 4.11 1.44 12.97
C MET A 101 4.74 1.93 11.66
N LEU A 102 6.06 1.98 11.59
CA LEU A 102 6.79 2.54 10.44
C LEU A 102 6.89 1.55 9.28
N GLY A 103 7.40 0.34 9.52
CA GLY A 103 7.68 -0.65 8.48
C GLY A 103 6.50 -1.57 8.14
N GLY A 104 5.65 -1.89 9.11
CA GLY A 104 4.48 -2.73 8.89
C GLY A 104 3.26 -1.97 8.33
N ILE A 105 3.07 -0.73 8.75
CA ILE A 105 1.87 0.06 8.44
C ILE A 105 2.20 1.23 7.52
N THR A 106 3.07 2.15 7.95
CA THR A 106 3.35 3.40 7.22
C THR A 106 4.07 3.14 5.90
N ALA A 107 4.98 2.18 5.85
CA ALA A 107 5.67 1.77 4.64
C ALA A 107 4.72 1.31 3.53
N GLY A 108 3.63 0.63 3.86
CA GLY A 108 2.60 0.22 2.91
C GLY A 108 1.88 1.40 2.25
N MET A 109 1.69 2.51 2.99
CA MET A 109 1.11 3.74 2.44
C MET A 109 2.16 4.56 1.68
N PHE A 110 3.31 4.81 2.28
CA PHE A 110 4.34 5.70 1.76
C PHE A 110 5.13 5.05 0.63
N GLY A 111 5.79 3.93 0.90
CA GLY A 111 6.63 3.22 -0.06
C GLY A 111 5.83 2.67 -1.24
N GLY A 112 4.68 2.02 -0.99
CA GLY A 112 3.78 1.55 -2.04
C GLY A 112 3.27 2.67 -2.97
N THR A 113 3.09 3.88 -2.42
CA THR A 113 2.76 5.06 -3.23
C THR A 113 3.90 5.48 -4.14
N LEU A 114 5.13 5.56 -3.60
CA LEU A 114 6.30 6.04 -4.34
C LEU A 114 6.80 5.05 -5.39
N THR A 115 6.81 3.77 -5.05
CA THR A 115 7.45 2.74 -5.88
C THR A 115 6.49 2.05 -6.84
N PHE A 116 5.20 2.10 -6.57
CA PHE A 116 4.17 1.43 -7.35
C PHE A 116 3.10 2.38 -7.88
N SER A 117 2.35 3.07 -6.99
CA SER A 117 1.16 3.82 -7.41
C SER A 117 1.50 4.99 -8.33
N ILE A 118 2.55 5.75 -8.02
CA ILE A 118 2.98 6.89 -8.84
C ILE A 118 3.55 6.41 -10.19
N PRO A 119 4.57 5.54 -10.26
CA PRO A 119 5.12 5.09 -11.53
C PRO A 119 4.06 4.43 -12.43
N LEU A 120 3.28 3.50 -11.89
CA LEU A 120 2.26 2.79 -12.66
C LEU A 120 1.12 3.73 -13.09
N GLY A 121 0.65 4.61 -12.20
CA GLY A 121 -0.38 5.58 -12.52
C GLY A 121 0.05 6.52 -13.66
N PHE A 122 1.26 7.09 -13.57
CA PHE A 122 1.77 7.96 -14.63
C PHE A 122 2.05 7.24 -15.96
N SER A 123 2.24 5.93 -15.95
CA SER A 123 2.39 5.12 -17.18
C SER A 123 1.07 4.81 -17.86
N LEU A 124 -0.03 4.67 -17.12
CA LEU A 124 -1.34 4.23 -17.61
C LEU A 124 -2.33 5.38 -17.83
N ILE A 125 -2.17 6.49 -17.11
CA ILE A 125 -3.10 7.62 -17.14
C ILE A 125 -2.60 8.69 -18.11
N GLN A 126 -3.50 9.19 -18.96
CA GLN A 126 -3.17 10.13 -20.02
C GLN A 126 -3.99 11.42 -19.94
N GLY A 127 -3.55 12.46 -20.68
CA GLY A 127 -4.29 13.70 -20.87
C GLY A 127 -4.64 14.44 -19.57
N GLU A 128 -5.87 14.94 -19.47
CA GLU A 128 -6.35 15.69 -18.30
C GLU A 128 -6.51 14.84 -17.04
N ALA A 129 -6.80 13.53 -17.20
CA ALA A 129 -6.87 12.60 -16.08
C ALA A 129 -5.54 12.51 -15.33
N ARG A 130 -4.39 12.66 -16.03
CA ARG A 130 -3.05 12.71 -15.42
C ARG A 130 -2.87 13.89 -14.48
N LYS A 131 -3.44 15.05 -14.81
CA LYS A 131 -3.41 16.23 -13.94
C LYS A 131 -4.26 16.00 -12.68
N SER A 132 -5.44 15.41 -12.86
CA SER A 132 -6.34 15.06 -11.76
C SER A 132 -5.72 14.02 -10.83
N PHE A 133 -5.10 13.00 -11.40
CA PHE A 133 -4.32 12.00 -10.67
C PHE A 133 -3.21 12.64 -9.83
N SER A 134 -2.41 13.52 -10.44
CA SER A 134 -1.34 14.24 -9.73
C SER A 134 -1.85 15.03 -8.54
N LYS A 135 -2.96 15.81 -8.71
CA LYS A 135 -3.59 16.57 -7.62
C LYS A 135 -4.05 15.65 -6.48
N GLY A 136 -4.75 14.57 -6.82
CA GLY A 136 -5.22 13.60 -5.83
C GLY A 136 -4.07 12.93 -5.07
N MET A 137 -3.02 12.51 -5.78
CA MET A 137 -1.82 11.92 -5.16
C MET A 137 -1.18 12.87 -4.16
N LEU A 138 -1.03 14.16 -4.51
CA LEU A 138 -0.49 15.18 -3.61
C LEU A 138 -1.30 15.30 -2.32
N ILE A 139 -2.63 15.36 -2.45
CA ILE A 139 -3.55 15.43 -1.30
C ILE A 139 -3.39 14.17 -0.44
N GLY A 140 -3.40 13.00 -1.06
CA GLY A 140 -3.26 11.72 -0.36
C GLY A 140 -1.93 11.58 0.39
N ILE A 141 -0.82 11.91 -0.26
CA ILE A 141 0.52 11.88 0.35
C ILE A 141 0.56 12.80 1.58
N GLY A 142 -0.03 14.01 1.46
CA GLY A 142 -0.15 14.94 2.58
C GLY A 142 -0.87 14.37 3.82
N CYS A 143 -1.71 13.35 3.64
CA CYS A 143 -2.48 12.71 4.71
C CYS A 143 -1.80 11.45 5.31
N ILE A 144 -0.70 10.95 4.74
CA ILE A 144 0.01 9.77 5.28
C ILE A 144 0.41 9.95 6.75
N PRO A 145 0.96 11.09 7.19
CA PRO A 145 1.32 11.27 8.60
C PRO A 145 0.14 11.10 9.55
N VAL A 146 -1.07 11.49 9.14
CA VAL A 146 -2.30 11.30 9.94
C VAL A 146 -2.59 9.81 10.13
N GLY A 147 -2.51 9.03 9.06
CA GLY A 147 -2.66 7.58 9.14
C GLY A 147 -1.59 6.91 10.01
N SER A 148 -0.33 7.31 9.82
CA SER A 148 0.79 6.79 10.63
C SER A 148 0.60 7.06 12.13
N ILE A 149 0.21 8.28 12.49
CA ILE A 149 -0.08 8.67 13.89
C ILE A 149 -1.26 7.85 14.43
N ALA A 150 -2.36 7.76 13.69
CA ALA A 150 -3.54 7.00 14.12
C ALA A 150 -3.21 5.52 14.36
N GLY A 151 -2.44 4.90 13.46
CA GLY A 151 -1.97 3.53 13.62
C GLY A 151 -1.05 3.33 14.81
N GLY A 152 -0.10 4.26 15.01
CA GLY A 152 0.82 4.23 16.15
C GLY A 152 0.12 4.35 17.51
N LEU A 153 -0.87 5.22 17.61
CA LEU A 153 -1.72 5.34 18.82
C LEU A 153 -2.52 4.08 19.06
N MET A 154 -3.05 3.46 18.01
CA MET A 154 -3.83 2.22 18.13
C MET A 154 -2.95 1.01 18.49
N LEU A 155 -1.64 1.05 18.18
CA LEU A 155 -0.65 0.07 18.67
C LEU A 155 -0.32 0.24 20.16
N GLY A 156 -0.86 1.26 20.84
CA GLY A 156 -0.59 1.55 22.24
C GLY A 156 0.76 2.24 22.48
N ILE A 157 1.39 2.77 21.45
CA ILE A 157 2.63 3.54 21.58
C ILE A 157 2.31 4.89 22.24
N ALA A 158 3.17 5.34 23.17
CA ALA A 158 2.99 6.63 23.84
C ALA A 158 2.86 7.78 22.82
N PRO A 159 1.89 8.71 22.97
CA PRO A 159 1.64 9.76 21.97
C PRO A 159 2.86 10.60 21.62
N SER A 160 3.69 10.93 22.62
CA SER A 160 4.95 11.66 22.42
C SER A 160 5.91 10.90 21.51
N LYS A 161 6.04 9.58 21.70
CA LYS A 161 6.90 8.70 20.90
C LYS A 161 6.37 8.54 19.48
N VAL A 162 5.04 8.41 19.31
CA VAL A 162 4.38 8.39 17.99
C VAL A 162 4.68 9.68 17.23
N LEU A 163 4.43 10.84 17.85
CA LEU A 163 4.64 12.13 17.20
C LEU A 163 6.12 12.35 16.85
N TRP A 164 7.04 12.01 17.76
CA TRP A 164 8.48 12.17 17.54
C TRP A 164 8.98 11.35 16.35
N ASN A 165 8.59 10.07 16.27
CA ASN A 165 8.97 9.19 15.16
C ASN A 165 8.20 9.48 13.86
N ASN A 166 7.14 10.30 13.88
CA ASN A 166 6.47 10.78 12.67
C ASN A 166 7.06 12.08 12.10
N ILE A 167 7.98 12.76 12.79
CA ILE A 167 8.65 13.96 12.25
C ILE A 167 9.35 13.66 10.91
N PRO A 168 10.14 12.58 10.75
CA PRO A 168 10.75 12.26 9.47
C PRO A 168 9.71 11.88 8.40
N VAL A 169 8.59 11.23 8.78
CA VAL A 169 7.50 10.94 7.85
C VAL A 169 6.91 12.24 7.30
N LEU A 170 6.64 13.20 8.19
CA LEU A 170 6.15 14.53 7.81
C LEU A 170 7.15 15.27 6.92
N PHE A 171 8.44 15.25 7.27
CA PHE A 171 9.51 15.90 6.48
C PHE A 171 9.58 15.31 5.06
N LEU A 172 9.58 13.99 4.92
CA LEU A 172 9.57 13.31 3.62
C LEU A 172 8.28 13.61 2.85
N THR A 173 7.14 13.65 3.52
CA THR A 173 5.86 14.04 2.92
C THR A 173 5.95 15.43 2.31
N VAL A 174 6.43 16.42 3.08
CA VAL A 174 6.60 17.81 2.60
C VAL A 174 7.60 17.87 1.43
N LEU A 175 8.71 17.16 1.53
CA LEU A 175 9.73 17.12 0.47
C LEU A 175 9.14 16.58 -0.85
N ILE A 176 8.35 15.52 -0.79
CA ILE A 176 7.72 14.92 -1.97
C ILE A 176 6.64 15.82 -2.54
N VAL A 177 5.80 16.41 -1.69
CA VAL A 177 4.78 17.37 -2.13
C VAL A 177 5.43 18.58 -2.83
N LEU A 178 6.48 19.14 -2.26
CA LEU A 178 7.23 20.22 -2.88
C LEU A 178 7.89 19.78 -4.20
N GLY A 179 8.46 18.58 -4.23
CA GLY A 179 9.04 18.01 -5.46
C GLY A 179 8.01 17.84 -6.58
N PHE A 180 6.80 17.40 -6.25
CA PHE A 180 5.70 17.32 -7.22
C PHE A 180 5.26 18.70 -7.74
N VAL A 181 5.20 19.70 -6.85
CA VAL A 181 4.80 21.07 -7.24
C VAL A 181 5.88 21.72 -8.11
N CYS A 182 7.16 21.54 -7.76
CA CYS A 182 8.27 22.24 -8.41
C CYS A 182 8.85 21.51 -9.64
N MET A 183 8.86 20.17 -9.62
CA MET A 183 9.56 19.35 -10.62
C MET A 183 8.91 17.99 -10.88
N GLN A 184 7.60 17.96 -11.10
CA GLN A 184 6.80 16.74 -11.21
C GLN A 184 7.43 15.67 -12.12
N ASP A 185 7.78 15.99 -13.36
CA ASP A 185 8.29 15.00 -14.32
C ASP A 185 9.64 14.40 -13.90
N ARG A 186 10.50 15.22 -13.28
CA ARG A 186 11.79 14.73 -12.75
C ARG A 186 11.58 13.82 -11.55
N LEU A 187 10.66 14.20 -10.65
CA LEU A 187 10.36 13.41 -9.46
C LEU A 187 9.75 12.06 -9.86
N VAL A 188 8.79 12.04 -10.78
CA VAL A 188 8.20 10.79 -11.30
C VAL A 188 9.28 9.90 -11.90
N LYS A 189 10.21 10.44 -12.70
CA LYS A 189 11.32 9.68 -13.27
C LYS A 189 12.25 9.10 -12.19
N ILE A 190 12.53 9.86 -11.13
CA ILE A 190 13.32 9.37 -9.99
C ILE A 190 12.60 8.21 -9.31
N MET A 191 11.30 8.31 -9.11
CA MET A 191 10.48 7.24 -8.51
C MET A 191 10.41 5.99 -9.39
N GLU A 192 10.31 6.16 -10.72
CA GLU A 192 10.39 5.04 -11.68
C GLU A 192 11.73 4.31 -11.59
N ILE A 193 12.84 5.05 -11.54
CA ILE A 193 14.18 4.45 -11.37
C ILE A 193 14.29 3.74 -10.04
N PHE A 194 13.82 4.36 -8.96
CA PHE A 194 13.83 3.78 -7.63
C PHE A 194 12.99 2.49 -7.57
N GLY A 195 11.77 2.51 -8.13
CA GLY A 195 10.91 1.33 -8.24
C GLY A 195 11.60 0.17 -9.01
N LYS A 196 12.30 0.47 -10.13
CA LYS A 196 13.08 -0.52 -10.88
C LYS A 196 14.24 -1.11 -10.07
N ILE A 197 14.93 -0.29 -9.28
CA ILE A 197 16.02 -0.77 -8.41
C ILE A 197 15.46 -1.76 -7.39
N ILE A 198 14.31 -1.45 -6.80
CA ILE A 198 13.64 -2.35 -5.85
C ILE A 198 13.23 -3.67 -6.54
N GLU A 199 12.63 -3.60 -7.73
CA GLU A 199 12.23 -4.77 -8.52
C GLU A 199 13.44 -5.65 -8.89
N TRP A 200 14.54 -5.05 -9.34
CA TRP A 200 15.79 -5.78 -9.63
C TRP A 200 16.37 -6.41 -8.37
N THR A 201 16.36 -5.70 -7.25
CA THR A 201 16.83 -6.24 -5.97
C THR A 201 15.99 -7.46 -5.56
N GLY A 202 14.67 -7.41 -5.72
CA GLY A 202 13.79 -8.55 -5.50
C GLY A 202 14.10 -9.74 -6.41
N THR A 203 14.27 -9.47 -7.71
CA THR A 203 14.59 -10.50 -8.70
C THR A 203 15.95 -11.17 -8.41
N ILE A 204 16.97 -10.39 -8.06
CA ILE A 204 18.29 -10.90 -7.65
C ILE A 204 18.16 -11.73 -6.38
N GLY A 205 17.40 -11.23 -5.40
CA GLY A 205 17.18 -11.92 -4.13
C GLY A 205 16.51 -13.27 -4.30
N ILE A 206 15.47 -13.37 -5.13
CA ILE A 206 14.81 -14.67 -5.36
C ILE A 206 15.71 -15.62 -6.13
N GLY A 207 16.47 -15.14 -7.13
CA GLY A 207 17.40 -15.96 -7.90
C GLY A 207 18.52 -16.54 -7.02
N ILE A 208 19.18 -15.71 -6.21
CA ILE A 208 20.24 -16.15 -5.28
C ILE A 208 19.67 -17.06 -4.19
N GLY A 209 18.49 -16.73 -3.65
CA GLY A 209 17.84 -17.57 -2.66
C GLY A 209 17.48 -18.96 -3.20
N ALA A 210 16.95 -19.04 -4.41
CA ALA A 210 16.66 -20.31 -5.07
C ALA A 210 17.93 -21.10 -5.37
N PHE A 211 19.01 -20.46 -5.82
CA PHE A 211 20.31 -21.10 -6.00
C PHE A 211 20.84 -21.68 -4.69
N THR A 212 20.81 -20.88 -3.61
CA THR A 212 21.25 -21.34 -2.28
C THR A 212 20.41 -22.53 -1.80
N TYR A 213 19.09 -22.48 -2.01
CA TYR A 213 18.19 -23.58 -1.63
C TYR A 213 18.49 -24.89 -2.38
N LEU A 214 18.76 -24.81 -3.67
CA LEU A 214 19.02 -25.98 -4.52
C LEU A 214 20.41 -26.60 -4.32
N THR A 215 21.40 -25.75 -4.05
CA THR A 215 22.81 -26.21 -4.00
C THR A 215 23.36 -26.35 -2.58
N GLY A 216 22.71 -25.72 -1.59
CA GLY A 216 23.26 -25.59 -0.24
C GLY A 216 24.40 -24.58 -0.11
N ILE A 217 24.82 -23.92 -1.22
CA ILE A 217 25.91 -22.94 -1.20
C ILE A 217 25.34 -21.56 -0.82
N VAL A 218 25.79 -21.02 0.31
CA VAL A 218 25.41 -19.69 0.77
C VAL A 218 26.17 -18.62 -0.01
N VAL A 219 25.49 -17.95 -0.93
CA VAL A 219 26.09 -16.88 -1.76
C VAL A 219 26.14 -15.55 -0.98
N ILE A 220 25.08 -15.21 -0.29
CA ILE A 220 24.97 -13.98 0.51
C ILE A 220 24.73 -14.37 1.98
N PRO A 221 25.73 -14.23 2.86
CA PRO A 221 25.56 -14.46 4.30
C PRO A 221 24.53 -13.50 4.91
N GLY A 222 23.68 -14.00 5.80
CA GLY A 222 22.67 -13.19 6.49
C GLY A 222 21.36 -12.98 5.71
N MET A 223 21.25 -13.53 4.50
CA MET A 223 20.00 -13.59 3.75
C MET A 223 19.01 -14.56 4.43
N LEU A 224 17.72 -14.19 4.52
CA LEU A 224 16.70 -15.12 5.02
C LEU A 224 16.53 -16.31 4.06
N PRO A 225 16.20 -17.50 4.59
CA PRO A 225 15.86 -18.65 3.75
C PRO A 225 14.72 -18.30 2.79
N ILE A 226 14.92 -18.57 1.51
CA ILE A 226 13.93 -18.17 0.48
C ILE A 226 12.57 -18.86 0.71
N MET A 227 12.55 -20.07 1.23
CA MET A 227 11.32 -20.79 1.51
C MET A 227 10.48 -20.12 2.60
N ASP A 228 11.08 -19.50 3.61
CA ASP A 228 10.38 -18.78 4.67
C ASP A 228 9.67 -17.53 4.12
N THR A 229 10.35 -16.81 3.22
CA THR A 229 9.76 -15.64 2.57
C THR A 229 8.67 -16.02 1.56
N MET A 230 8.86 -17.12 0.82
CA MET A 230 7.83 -17.67 -0.05
C MET A 230 6.61 -18.15 0.74
N GLN A 231 6.80 -18.77 1.90
CA GLN A 231 5.70 -19.18 2.78
C GLN A 231 4.87 -17.95 3.23
N THR A 232 5.53 -16.84 3.54
CA THR A 232 4.85 -15.59 3.88
C THR A 232 3.97 -15.10 2.70
N VAL A 233 4.51 -15.11 1.47
CA VAL A 233 3.75 -14.72 0.26
C VAL A 233 2.59 -15.69 -0.02
N CYS A 234 2.77 -16.99 0.21
CA CYS A 234 1.68 -17.97 0.14
C CYS A 234 0.56 -17.63 1.13
N GLY A 235 0.91 -17.29 2.38
CA GLY A 235 -0.07 -16.88 3.41
C GLY A 235 -0.88 -15.65 3.00
N MET A 236 -0.23 -14.67 2.36
CA MET A 236 -0.90 -13.51 1.79
C MET A 236 -1.90 -13.92 0.69
N THR A 237 -1.50 -14.83 -0.19
CA THR A 237 -2.37 -15.35 -1.25
C THR A 237 -3.61 -16.02 -0.67
N VAL A 238 -3.45 -16.84 0.38
CA VAL A 238 -4.58 -17.48 1.09
C VAL A 238 -5.56 -16.43 1.63
N THR A 239 -5.05 -15.31 2.15
CA THR A 239 -5.90 -14.20 2.59
C THR A 239 -6.65 -13.57 1.41
N MET A 240 -5.97 -13.34 0.28
CA MET A 240 -6.55 -12.66 -0.89
C MET A 240 -7.64 -13.50 -1.55
N ILE A 241 -7.48 -14.82 -1.66
CA ILE A 241 -8.49 -15.71 -2.27
C ILE A 241 -9.82 -15.71 -1.50
N GLY A 242 -9.80 -15.37 -0.21
CA GLY A 242 -11.03 -15.19 0.58
C GLY A 242 -11.54 -13.76 0.56
N MET A 243 -10.65 -12.78 0.64
CA MET A 243 -11.05 -11.38 0.73
C MET A 243 -11.61 -10.82 -0.58
N PHE A 244 -11.11 -11.23 -1.75
CA PHE A 244 -11.62 -10.75 -3.03
C PHE A 244 -13.09 -11.13 -3.27
N PRO A 245 -13.54 -12.38 -3.03
CA PRO A 245 -14.96 -12.72 -3.01
C PRO A 245 -15.79 -11.85 -2.07
N VAL A 246 -15.31 -11.62 -0.84
CA VAL A 246 -16.00 -10.78 0.14
C VAL A 246 -16.16 -9.34 -0.37
N LEU A 247 -15.10 -8.75 -0.95
CA LEU A 247 -15.17 -7.41 -1.52
C LEU A 247 -16.10 -7.32 -2.72
N GLU A 248 -16.15 -8.36 -3.57
CA GLU A 248 -17.08 -8.40 -4.69
C GLU A 248 -18.54 -8.46 -4.23
N ILE A 249 -18.83 -9.26 -3.20
CA ILE A 249 -20.16 -9.30 -2.59
C ILE A 249 -20.49 -7.95 -1.95
N PHE A 250 -19.56 -7.38 -1.18
CA PHE A 250 -19.72 -6.07 -0.56
C PHE A 250 -20.04 -5.00 -1.60
N ARG A 251 -19.28 -4.95 -2.70
CA ARG A 251 -19.52 -4.01 -3.80
C ARG A 251 -20.95 -4.11 -4.33
N ARG A 252 -21.45 -5.32 -4.57
CA ARG A 252 -22.81 -5.53 -5.12
C ARG A 252 -23.90 -5.13 -4.14
N VAL A 253 -23.73 -5.49 -2.88
CA VAL A 253 -24.72 -5.17 -1.83
C VAL A 253 -24.82 -3.67 -1.58
N PHE A 254 -23.68 -2.98 -1.58
CA PHE A 254 -23.63 -1.56 -1.23
C PHE A 254 -23.53 -0.62 -2.45
N GLN A 255 -23.61 -1.14 -3.67
CA GLN A 255 -23.45 -0.33 -4.89
C GLN A 255 -24.43 0.85 -4.94
N SER A 256 -25.71 0.63 -4.67
CA SER A 256 -26.73 1.69 -4.68
C SER A 256 -26.44 2.80 -3.65
N LEU A 257 -25.98 2.44 -2.45
CA LEU A 257 -25.59 3.40 -1.43
C LEU A 257 -24.35 4.20 -1.85
N LEU A 258 -23.38 3.52 -2.44
CA LEU A 258 -22.14 4.14 -2.91
C LEU A 258 -22.39 5.08 -4.08
N ASP A 259 -23.27 4.70 -5.02
CA ASP A 259 -23.67 5.56 -6.12
C ASP A 259 -24.40 6.80 -5.62
N HIS A 260 -25.25 6.67 -4.59
CA HIS A 260 -25.91 7.80 -3.97
C HIS A 260 -24.89 8.78 -3.34
N ILE A 261 -23.96 8.26 -2.53
CA ILE A 261 -22.88 9.06 -1.91
C ILE A 261 -22.00 9.70 -3.00
N GLY A 262 -21.63 8.92 -4.02
CA GLY A 262 -20.81 9.41 -5.12
C GLY A 262 -21.46 10.56 -5.90
N ASN A 263 -22.75 10.48 -6.12
CA ASN A 263 -23.51 11.55 -6.76
C ASN A 263 -23.54 12.81 -5.89
N LEU A 264 -23.68 12.68 -4.56
CA LEU A 264 -23.65 13.83 -3.63
C LEU A 264 -22.32 14.59 -3.69
N VAL A 265 -21.20 13.88 -3.83
CA VAL A 265 -19.87 14.51 -3.92
C VAL A 265 -19.46 14.81 -5.39
N GLY A 266 -20.27 14.41 -6.36
CA GLY A 266 -20.01 14.63 -7.78
C GLY A 266 -18.93 13.75 -8.39
N MET A 267 -18.74 12.55 -7.84
CA MET A 267 -17.71 11.59 -8.26
C MET A 267 -18.12 10.74 -9.47
N GLY A 268 -19.43 10.51 -9.65
CA GLY A 268 -19.97 9.60 -10.67
C GLY A 268 -19.82 8.11 -10.31
N ALA A 269 -20.48 7.23 -11.08
CA ALA A 269 -20.55 5.79 -10.81
C ALA A 269 -19.18 5.10 -10.92
N ASP A 270 -18.38 5.46 -11.93
CA ASP A 270 -17.03 4.91 -12.13
C ASP A 270 -16.10 5.28 -10.97
N GLY A 271 -16.23 6.50 -10.45
CA GLY A 271 -15.49 6.95 -9.27
C GLY A 271 -15.84 6.13 -8.03
N CYS A 272 -17.10 5.81 -7.81
CA CYS A 272 -17.55 4.97 -6.68
C CYS A 272 -16.97 3.56 -6.78
N SER A 273 -17.00 2.99 -7.97
CA SER A 273 -16.41 1.66 -8.22
C SER A 273 -14.91 1.64 -7.94
N GLY A 274 -14.19 2.69 -8.35
CA GLY A 274 -12.76 2.84 -8.11
C GLY A 274 -12.39 2.85 -6.62
N ILE A 275 -13.18 3.52 -5.77
CA ILE A 275 -12.99 3.52 -4.30
C ILE A 275 -12.98 2.10 -3.74
N ILE A 276 -13.89 1.23 -4.20
CA ILE A 276 -13.99 -0.14 -3.71
C ILE A 276 -12.86 -1.01 -4.29
N PHE A 277 -12.60 -0.91 -5.60
CA PHE A 277 -11.54 -1.69 -6.23
C PHE A 277 -10.17 -1.39 -5.63
N THR A 278 -9.93 -0.13 -5.25
CA THR A 278 -8.71 0.27 -4.55
C THR A 278 -8.45 -0.55 -3.29
N LEU A 279 -9.49 -0.90 -2.53
CA LEU A 279 -9.35 -1.70 -1.30
C LEU A 279 -8.78 -3.10 -1.58
N ALA A 280 -9.07 -3.67 -2.74
CA ALA A 280 -8.47 -4.93 -3.17
C ALA A 280 -7.10 -4.72 -3.81
N SER A 281 -7.01 -3.77 -4.76
CA SER A 281 -5.79 -3.41 -5.50
C SER A 281 -5.99 -2.08 -6.24
N ALA A 282 -4.98 -1.24 -6.25
CA ALA A 282 -5.00 0.02 -7.01
C ALA A 282 -4.81 -0.21 -8.53
N ALA A 283 -4.14 -1.28 -8.94
CA ALA A 283 -3.76 -1.50 -10.33
C ALA A 283 -4.92 -1.39 -11.35
N PRO A 284 -6.10 -2.02 -11.13
CA PRO A 284 -7.22 -1.91 -12.06
C PRO A 284 -7.87 -0.53 -12.06
N VAL A 285 -7.63 0.30 -11.03
CA VAL A 285 -8.25 1.63 -10.93
C VAL A 285 -7.52 2.66 -11.80
N PHE A 286 -6.21 2.51 -12.03
CA PHE A 286 -5.46 3.47 -12.84
C PHE A 286 -6.02 3.65 -14.28
N PRO A 287 -6.29 2.60 -15.06
CA PRO A 287 -6.95 2.78 -16.36
C PRO A 287 -8.33 3.44 -16.24
N MET A 288 -9.12 3.08 -15.22
CA MET A 288 -10.46 3.65 -15.01
C MET A 288 -10.43 5.16 -14.77
N LEU A 289 -9.33 5.71 -14.26
CA LEU A 289 -9.19 7.16 -14.02
C LEU A 289 -9.30 7.98 -15.32
N ASN A 290 -9.00 7.38 -16.49
CA ASN A 290 -9.14 8.05 -17.78
C ASN A 290 -10.60 8.32 -18.15
N ASP A 291 -11.52 7.50 -17.67
CA ASP A 291 -12.96 7.58 -17.96
C ASP A 291 -13.73 8.35 -16.86
N MET A 292 -13.09 8.61 -15.72
CA MET A 292 -13.69 9.36 -14.61
C MET A 292 -13.73 10.86 -14.90
N ASN A 293 -14.73 11.54 -14.34
CA ASN A 293 -14.72 12.99 -14.30
C ASN A 293 -13.59 13.54 -13.40
N GLU A 294 -13.26 14.85 -13.50
CA GLU A 294 -12.18 15.49 -12.75
C GLU A 294 -12.28 15.22 -11.23
N THR A 295 -13.49 15.34 -10.66
CA THR A 295 -13.73 15.09 -9.24
C THR A 295 -13.48 13.62 -8.87
N GLY A 296 -14.04 12.68 -9.63
CA GLY A 296 -13.86 11.24 -9.42
C GLY A 296 -12.39 10.83 -9.47
N ALA A 297 -11.65 11.32 -10.46
CA ALA A 297 -10.23 11.04 -10.62
C ALA A 297 -9.38 11.59 -9.45
N ILE A 298 -9.65 12.81 -8.98
CA ILE A 298 -8.95 13.41 -7.83
C ILE A 298 -9.23 12.61 -6.55
N LEU A 299 -10.50 12.30 -6.28
CA LEU A 299 -10.89 11.57 -5.07
C LEU A 299 -10.30 10.15 -5.04
N ASN A 300 -10.37 9.43 -6.17
CA ASN A 300 -9.79 8.09 -6.26
C ASN A 300 -8.26 8.11 -6.10
N ALA A 301 -7.57 9.04 -6.74
CA ALA A 301 -6.13 9.18 -6.59
C ALA A 301 -5.73 9.48 -5.14
N ALA A 302 -6.47 10.35 -4.44
CA ALA A 302 -6.23 10.64 -3.03
C ALA A 302 -6.49 9.41 -2.13
N TRP A 303 -7.56 8.66 -2.41
CA TRP A 303 -7.92 7.44 -1.69
C TRP A 303 -6.89 6.31 -1.87
N ILE A 304 -6.35 6.15 -3.08
CA ILE A 304 -5.33 5.13 -3.40
C ILE A 304 -4.15 5.23 -2.44
N VAL A 305 -3.66 6.43 -2.09
CA VAL A 305 -2.50 6.60 -1.22
C VAL A 305 -2.69 5.95 0.16
N GLY A 306 -3.82 6.20 0.79
CA GLY A 306 -4.12 5.62 2.10
C GLY A 306 -4.59 4.18 2.02
N CYS A 307 -5.46 3.86 1.08
CA CYS A 307 -6.30 2.66 1.12
C CYS A 307 -5.99 1.58 0.08
N ALA A 308 -4.98 1.78 -0.80
CA ALA A 308 -4.61 0.74 -1.77
C ALA A 308 -4.29 -0.59 -1.09
N ALA A 309 -4.84 -1.67 -1.65
CA ALA A 309 -4.62 -3.05 -1.22
C ALA A 309 -4.88 -3.31 0.28
N THR A 310 -5.72 -2.48 0.93
CA THR A 310 -6.05 -2.62 2.37
C THR A 310 -6.60 -4.01 2.67
N PHE A 311 -7.46 -4.54 1.83
CA PHE A 311 -7.99 -5.90 1.93
C PHE A 311 -7.38 -6.86 0.90
N GLY A 312 -6.26 -6.48 0.30
CA GLY A 312 -5.46 -7.30 -0.61
C GLY A 312 -4.18 -7.81 0.06
N SER A 313 -3.06 -7.62 -0.65
CA SER A 313 -1.73 -8.07 -0.22
C SER A 313 -1.31 -7.53 1.15
N GLN A 314 -1.66 -6.28 1.47
CA GLN A 314 -1.26 -5.66 2.73
C GLN A 314 -1.98 -6.28 3.94
N MET A 315 -3.30 -6.61 3.82
CA MET A 315 -3.98 -7.40 4.86
C MET A 315 -3.32 -8.76 5.03
N GLY A 316 -2.96 -9.40 3.90
CA GLY A 316 -2.27 -10.69 3.92
C GLY A 316 -0.95 -10.63 4.69
N LEU A 317 -0.15 -9.58 4.50
CA LEU A 317 1.06 -9.35 5.29
C LEU A 317 0.75 -9.23 6.77
N ILE A 318 -0.16 -8.31 7.14
CA ILE A 318 -0.50 -8.08 8.55
C ILE A 318 -0.98 -9.36 9.21
N MET A 319 -1.80 -10.16 8.53
CA MET A 319 -2.26 -11.46 9.06
C MET A 319 -1.13 -12.48 9.20
N SER A 320 -0.11 -12.43 8.34
CA SER A 320 1.07 -13.30 8.44
C SER A 320 2.02 -12.90 9.57
N ILE A 321 2.00 -11.62 9.97
CA ILE A 321 2.79 -11.10 11.10
C ILE A 321 2.07 -11.38 12.42
N GLY A 322 0.77 -11.03 12.51
CA GLY A 322 -0.04 -11.23 13.69
C GLY A 322 -1.40 -10.56 13.55
N SER A 323 -2.47 -11.27 13.88
CA SER A 323 -3.85 -10.76 13.77
C SER A 323 -4.15 -9.63 14.75
N GLU A 324 -3.37 -9.49 15.81
CA GLU A 324 -3.45 -8.40 16.80
C GLU A 324 -3.14 -7.02 16.20
N TYR A 325 -2.40 -6.96 15.11
CA TYR A 325 -2.06 -5.71 14.43
C TYR A 325 -3.13 -5.20 13.45
N ILE A 326 -4.14 -6.04 13.14
CA ILE A 326 -5.21 -5.69 12.19
C ILE A 326 -5.95 -4.40 12.58
N PRO A 327 -6.36 -4.18 13.87
CA PRO A 327 -7.04 -2.95 14.23
C PRO A 327 -6.20 -1.69 13.97
N ALA A 328 -4.91 -1.71 14.32
CA ALA A 328 -4.00 -0.59 14.10
C ALA A 328 -3.78 -0.33 12.61
N PHE A 329 -3.59 -1.38 11.83
CA PHE A 329 -3.45 -1.31 10.39
C PHE A 329 -4.69 -0.68 9.72
N LEU A 330 -5.88 -1.17 10.02
CA LEU A 330 -7.13 -0.63 9.47
C LEU A 330 -7.35 0.82 9.89
N THR A 331 -7.10 1.14 11.17
CA THR A 331 -7.21 2.51 11.69
C THR A 331 -6.29 3.45 10.91
N ALA A 332 -5.03 3.08 10.70
CA ALA A 332 -4.07 3.88 9.94
C ALA A 332 -4.52 4.11 8.50
N LYS A 333 -4.88 3.03 7.80
CA LYS A 333 -5.27 3.08 6.39
C LYS A 333 -6.52 3.95 6.19
N PHE A 334 -7.56 3.73 6.99
CA PHE A 334 -8.80 4.48 6.88
C PHE A 334 -8.67 5.91 7.41
N ALA A 335 -7.87 6.17 8.45
CA ALA A 335 -7.59 7.54 8.89
C ALA A 335 -6.90 8.35 7.79
N CYS A 336 -5.89 7.77 7.11
CA CYS A 336 -5.27 8.39 5.96
C CYS A 336 -6.27 8.59 4.82
N GLY A 337 -7.02 7.55 4.44
CA GLY A 337 -7.93 7.58 3.30
C GLY A 337 -9.10 8.55 3.50
N PHE A 338 -9.77 8.54 4.65
CA PHE A 338 -10.88 9.46 4.91
C PHE A 338 -10.43 10.91 5.04
N THR A 339 -9.28 11.18 5.65
CA THR A 339 -8.72 12.54 5.67
C THR A 339 -8.33 13.01 4.27
N ALA A 340 -7.79 12.11 3.43
CA ALA A 340 -7.48 12.42 2.04
C ALA A 340 -8.76 12.69 1.21
N LEU A 341 -9.82 11.89 1.39
CA LEU A 341 -11.11 12.14 0.75
C LEU A 341 -11.71 13.48 1.18
N ALA A 342 -11.73 13.76 2.49
CA ALA A 342 -12.25 15.03 3.00
C ALA A 342 -11.49 16.23 2.43
N ALA A 343 -10.16 16.17 2.39
CA ALA A 343 -9.32 17.21 1.80
C ALA A 343 -9.55 17.35 0.28
N ALA A 344 -9.72 16.22 -0.44
CA ALA A 344 -10.00 16.23 -1.88
C ALA A 344 -11.40 16.79 -2.21
N ILE A 345 -12.42 16.45 -1.42
CA ILE A 345 -13.77 17.04 -1.54
C ILE A 345 -13.72 18.54 -1.33
N PHE A 346 -13.04 18.99 -0.26
CA PHE A 346 -12.88 20.42 0.02
C PHE A 346 -12.18 21.14 -1.14
N TYR A 347 -11.09 20.56 -1.67
CA TYR A 347 -10.34 21.12 -2.80
C TYR A 347 -11.22 21.25 -4.06
N THR A 348 -11.95 20.19 -4.42
CA THR A 348 -12.77 20.16 -5.64
C THR A 348 -13.97 21.09 -5.52
N TRP A 349 -14.56 21.24 -4.33
CA TRP A 349 -15.70 22.15 -4.08
C TRP A 349 -15.29 23.62 -4.19
N HIS A 350 -14.16 24.02 -3.61
CA HIS A 350 -13.64 25.38 -3.73
C HIS A 350 -13.20 25.72 -5.16
N GLY A 351 -12.64 24.75 -5.89
CA GLY A 351 -12.27 24.93 -7.29
C GLY A 351 -13.48 25.19 -8.21
N LYS A 352 -14.63 24.54 -7.95
CA LYS A 352 -15.88 24.78 -8.69
C LYS A 352 -16.46 26.17 -8.40
N LYS A 353 -16.45 26.63 -7.16
CA LYS A 353 -16.94 27.97 -6.79
C LYS A 353 -16.17 29.12 -7.46
N ASN A 354 -14.88 28.95 -7.68
CA ASN A 354 -14.07 29.97 -8.34
C ASN A 354 -14.26 29.98 -9.87
N LYS A 355 -14.55 28.82 -10.49
CA LYS A 355 -14.86 28.74 -11.95
C LYS A 355 -16.25 29.34 -12.29
N THR A 356 -17.17 29.42 -11.35
CA THR A 356 -18.51 30.02 -11.56
C THR A 356 -18.55 31.52 -11.27
N LYS A 357 -17.48 32.12 -10.74
CA LYS A 357 -17.37 33.56 -10.46
C LYS A 357 -16.59 34.36 -11.52
N ASN A 358 -15.94 33.65 -12.43
CA ASN A 358 -15.28 34.21 -13.62
C ASN A 358 -16.08 33.84 -14.88
#